data_ce4e06f0487193d5d3295df53c450c49
#
_entry.id   ce4e06f0487193d5d3295df53c450c49
#
_cell.length_a   1.000
_cell.length_b   1.000
_cell.length_c   1.000
_cell.angle_alpha   90.00
_cell.angle_beta   90.00
_cell.angle_gamma   90.00
#
_symmetry.space_group_name_H-M   'P 1'
#
loop_
_entity.id
_entity.type
_entity.pdbx_description
1 polymer ?
#
loop_
_entity_poly.entity_id
_entity_poly.type
_entity_poly.pdbx_seq_one_letter_code
_entity_poly.pdbx_strand_id
1 'polypeptide(L)'
;MGEVMIGPDDAVDLHLHTRYSDGQWRPEALFDHVAARGFRVVAVTDHDRVDRMARLRALGGVRGIHVLAGVEVSANWRGETAHLLCYARERFGAALGRLVRRTVRRQLENTRAVHAELRRRGYDFAGQAEALAGQRGQVRRPIDNARLLEVHSYAPDAARAMAMIVDAGYRMVTVPLAEAVAAAHMAGALALLAHPGRGGGELHRYEAEEVRAMLAEMPLDGIETRYPAHSERDTAAYEALAREYGLLTSAGSDSHGPGGQLPIAYPAHACGALLARCGVGVA
;
A
#
# COMPACT_ATOMS: atom_id res chain seq x y z
N MET A 1 21.79 -0.30 14.65
CA MET A 1 20.79 0.50 15.40
C MET A 1 20.38 -0.33 16.61
N GLY A 2 20.24 0.29 17.82
CA GLY A 2 19.72 -0.42 19.00
C GLY A 2 18.29 -0.92 18.74
N GLU A 3 17.88 -1.95 19.49
CA GLU A 3 16.53 -2.47 19.45
C GLU A 3 15.56 -1.40 19.98
N VAL A 4 14.51 -1.11 19.22
CA VAL A 4 13.47 -0.17 19.65
C VAL A 4 12.47 -0.94 20.51
N MET A 5 12.23 -0.48 21.74
CA MET A 5 11.25 -1.07 22.65
C MET A 5 10.03 -0.18 22.75
N ILE A 6 8.86 -0.77 22.70
CA ILE A 6 7.55 -0.11 22.87
C ILE A 6 6.65 -0.92 23.81
N GLY A 7 5.63 -0.28 24.38
CA GLY A 7 4.63 -0.94 25.20
C GLY A 7 3.63 -1.75 24.36
N PRO A 8 2.96 -2.74 24.97
CA PRO A 8 2.01 -3.62 24.27
C PRO A 8 0.80 -2.86 23.72
N ASP A 9 0.42 -1.76 24.34
CA ASP A 9 -0.72 -0.93 23.96
C ASP A 9 -0.29 0.34 23.19
N ASP A 10 1.00 0.50 22.90
CA ASP A 10 1.46 1.61 22.09
C ASP A 10 0.85 1.57 20.69
N ALA A 11 0.46 2.75 20.18
CA ALA A 11 -0.23 2.88 18.92
C ALA A 11 0.70 2.60 17.73
N VAL A 12 0.27 1.70 16.86
CA VAL A 12 0.94 1.38 15.59
C VAL A 12 -0.04 1.40 14.42
N ASP A 13 0.45 1.71 13.22
CA ASP A 13 -0.27 1.54 11.95
C ASP A 13 0.74 1.11 10.88
N LEU A 14 0.58 -0.10 10.38
CA LEU A 14 1.57 -0.71 9.50
C LEU A 14 1.19 -0.66 8.01
N HIS A 15 0.11 0.09 7.66
CA HIS A 15 -0.34 0.21 6.28
C HIS A 15 -0.86 1.63 5.99
N LEU A 16 0.02 2.47 5.44
CA LEU A 16 -0.24 3.88 5.15
C LEU A 16 0.27 4.27 3.76
N HIS A 17 -0.46 5.15 3.08
CA HIS A 17 -0.09 5.64 1.75
C HIS A 17 0.14 7.15 1.73
N THR A 18 1.05 7.57 0.85
CA THR A 18 1.37 8.98 0.63
C THR A 18 1.30 9.34 -0.86
N ARG A 19 1.61 10.62 -1.18
CA ARG A 19 1.73 11.09 -2.56
C ARG A 19 2.89 10.45 -3.34
N TYR A 20 3.67 9.59 -2.74
CA TYR A 20 4.69 8.83 -3.47
C TYR A 20 4.08 7.72 -4.31
N SER A 21 2.86 7.25 -3.97
CA SER A 21 2.03 6.37 -4.80
C SER A 21 0.71 7.04 -5.17
N ASP A 22 -0.38 6.60 -4.64
CA ASP A 22 -1.75 7.02 -4.94
C ASP A 22 -2.42 7.78 -3.77
N GLY A 23 -1.77 7.83 -2.61
CA GLY A 23 -2.27 8.57 -1.46
C GLY A 23 -2.28 10.09 -1.69
N GLN A 24 -3.08 10.78 -0.89
CA GLN A 24 -3.19 12.24 -0.87
C GLN A 24 -2.34 12.88 0.24
N TRP A 25 -1.92 12.10 1.23
CA TRP A 25 -1.05 12.59 2.30
C TRP A 25 0.27 13.12 1.76
N ARG A 26 0.59 14.39 2.07
CA ARG A 26 1.98 14.83 2.00
C ARG A 26 2.72 14.12 3.13
N PRO A 27 3.91 13.54 2.91
CA PRO A 27 4.61 12.79 3.95
C PRO A 27 4.76 13.56 5.27
N GLU A 28 5.10 14.85 5.19
CA GLU A 28 5.23 15.71 6.36
C GLU A 28 3.92 15.80 7.16
N ALA A 29 2.79 16.02 6.46
CA ALA A 29 1.47 16.13 7.09
C ALA A 29 1.02 14.80 7.69
N LEU A 30 1.31 13.66 7.06
CA LEU A 30 1.05 12.34 7.62
C LEU A 30 1.80 12.16 8.94
N PHE A 31 3.12 12.46 8.95
CA PHE A 31 3.92 12.31 10.16
C PHE A 31 3.53 13.30 11.26
N ASP A 32 3.11 14.53 10.93
CA ASP A 32 2.54 15.46 11.91
C ASP A 32 1.24 14.90 12.51
N HIS A 33 0.39 14.30 11.67
CA HIS A 33 -0.89 13.71 12.09
C HIS A 33 -0.71 12.52 13.05
N VAL A 34 0.16 11.55 12.70
CA VAL A 34 0.38 10.37 13.54
C VAL A 34 1.15 10.73 14.81
N ALA A 35 2.09 11.69 14.76
CA ALA A 35 2.79 12.18 15.95
C ALA A 35 1.83 12.82 16.95
N ALA A 36 0.93 13.70 16.48
CA ALA A 36 -0.07 14.36 17.32
C ALA A 36 -1.06 13.37 17.99
N ARG A 37 -1.14 12.13 17.50
CA ARG A 37 -1.98 11.05 18.03
C ARG A 37 -1.22 9.98 18.79
N GLY A 38 0.06 10.19 19.08
CA GLY A 38 0.87 9.33 19.92
C GLY A 38 1.29 8.00 19.28
N PHE A 39 1.27 7.88 17.95
CA PHE A 39 1.79 6.68 17.30
C PHE A 39 3.29 6.51 17.58
N ARG A 40 3.69 5.27 17.91
CA ARG A 40 5.08 4.92 18.20
C ARG A 40 5.78 4.29 17.00
N VAL A 41 5.04 3.47 16.26
CA VAL A 41 5.56 2.78 15.06
C VAL A 41 4.58 2.93 13.92
N VAL A 42 5.08 3.26 12.73
CA VAL A 42 4.29 3.24 11.50
C VAL A 42 5.06 2.59 10.36
N ALA A 43 4.34 2.05 9.38
CA ALA A 43 4.92 1.74 8.07
C ALA A 43 4.18 2.53 6.98
N VAL A 44 4.93 3.25 6.16
CA VAL A 44 4.43 3.84 4.93
C VAL A 44 4.72 2.83 3.81
N THR A 45 3.66 2.26 3.27
CA THR A 45 3.68 1.13 2.35
C THR A 45 3.27 1.51 0.93
N ASP A 46 3.63 2.71 0.50
CA ASP A 46 3.32 3.24 -0.83
C ASP A 46 3.45 2.17 -1.92
N HIS A 47 2.47 2.06 -2.81
CA HIS A 47 2.42 1.05 -3.87
C HIS A 47 3.68 1.04 -4.72
N ASP A 48 4.33 -0.13 -4.79
CA ASP A 48 5.50 -0.40 -5.62
C ASP A 48 6.68 0.58 -5.42
N ARG A 49 6.82 1.19 -4.22
CA ARG A 49 7.83 2.20 -3.93
C ARG A 49 8.72 1.83 -2.74
N VAL A 50 9.99 1.58 -3.02
CA VAL A 50 11.01 1.29 -1.98
C VAL A 50 12.09 2.36 -1.87
N ASP A 51 12.02 3.39 -2.70
CA ASP A 51 13.09 4.39 -2.88
C ASP A 51 13.00 5.60 -1.93
N ARG A 52 11.95 5.69 -1.10
CA ARG A 52 11.68 6.83 -0.21
C ARG A 52 11.98 6.58 1.26
N MET A 53 12.38 5.38 1.62
CA MET A 53 12.53 4.93 3.01
C MET A 53 13.45 5.82 3.86
N ALA A 54 14.59 6.26 3.32
CA ALA A 54 15.49 7.12 4.06
C ALA A 54 14.83 8.46 4.46
N ARG A 55 14.06 9.07 3.54
CA ARG A 55 13.30 10.29 3.82
C ARG A 55 12.18 10.06 4.82
N LEU A 56 11.42 8.97 4.67
CA LEU A 56 10.33 8.64 5.60
C LEU A 56 10.86 8.42 7.02
N ARG A 57 11.96 7.70 7.17
CA ARG A 57 12.62 7.51 8.47
C ARG A 57 13.13 8.81 9.08
N ALA A 58 13.68 9.71 8.27
CA ALA A 58 14.11 11.02 8.75
C ALA A 58 12.91 11.84 9.26
N LEU A 59 11.78 11.82 8.54
CA LEU A 59 10.55 12.50 8.96
C LEU A 59 9.94 11.92 10.23
N GLY A 60 9.95 10.60 10.39
CA GLY A 60 9.49 9.93 11.61
C GLY A 60 10.43 10.21 12.78
N GLY A 61 11.74 10.07 12.57
CA GLY A 61 12.75 10.21 13.63
C GLY A 61 12.73 11.57 14.33
N VAL A 62 12.56 12.68 13.57
CA VAL A 62 12.43 14.02 14.17
C VAL A 62 11.14 14.23 14.97
N ARG A 63 10.20 13.28 14.89
CA ARG A 63 8.92 13.27 15.63
C ARG A 63 8.82 12.14 16.65
N GLY A 64 9.91 11.43 16.90
CA GLY A 64 9.95 10.31 17.85
C GLY A 64 9.19 9.06 17.38
N ILE A 65 8.89 8.94 16.09
CA ILE A 65 8.18 7.81 15.49
C ILE A 65 9.19 6.87 14.82
N HIS A 66 9.12 5.59 15.15
CA HIS A 66 9.89 4.57 14.45
C HIS A 66 9.18 4.20 13.12
N VAL A 67 9.93 4.19 12.01
CA VAL A 67 9.38 3.89 10.68
C VAL A 67 9.94 2.58 10.17
N LEU A 68 9.08 1.55 10.09
CA LEU A 68 9.44 0.28 9.46
C LEU A 68 9.66 0.45 7.95
N ALA A 69 10.58 -0.33 7.41
CA ALA A 69 10.65 -0.47 5.96
C ALA A 69 9.44 -1.26 5.48
N GLY A 70 8.54 -0.59 4.75
CA GLY A 70 7.31 -1.15 4.22
C GLY A 70 7.12 -0.81 2.74
N VAL A 71 6.46 -1.68 2.00
CA VAL A 71 5.97 -1.46 0.64
C VAL A 71 4.77 -2.37 0.39
N GLU A 72 3.75 -1.85 -0.28
CA GLU A 72 2.66 -2.66 -0.80
C GLU A 72 2.91 -2.95 -2.28
N VAL A 73 3.04 -4.22 -2.63
CA VAL A 73 3.27 -4.67 -4.01
C VAL A 73 1.93 -4.97 -4.67
N SER A 74 1.69 -4.35 -5.82
CA SER A 74 0.52 -4.63 -6.67
C SER A 74 0.70 -5.99 -7.34
N ALA A 75 -0.05 -6.99 -6.87
CA ALA A 75 0.05 -8.37 -7.33
C ALA A 75 -1.31 -8.91 -7.81
N ASN A 76 -1.31 -10.13 -8.34
CA ASN A 76 -2.52 -10.88 -8.65
C ASN A 76 -2.33 -12.36 -8.32
N TRP A 77 -3.43 -13.00 -7.97
CA TRP A 77 -3.50 -14.44 -7.79
C TRP A 77 -4.66 -15.00 -8.62
N ARG A 78 -4.37 -15.96 -9.51
CA ARG A 78 -5.36 -16.56 -10.43
C ARG A 78 -6.15 -15.54 -11.27
N GLY A 79 -5.53 -14.40 -11.58
CA GLY A 79 -6.13 -13.32 -12.37
C GLY A 79 -6.85 -12.25 -11.55
N GLU A 80 -7.14 -12.50 -10.27
CA GLU A 80 -7.75 -11.55 -9.36
C GLU A 80 -6.68 -10.67 -8.67
N THR A 81 -7.01 -9.40 -8.45
CA THR A 81 -6.08 -8.46 -7.78
C THR A 81 -5.85 -8.87 -6.33
N ALA A 82 -4.58 -8.99 -5.98
CA ALA A 82 -4.11 -9.22 -4.62
C ALA A 82 -3.00 -8.22 -4.30
N HIS A 83 -2.93 -7.75 -3.07
CA HIS A 83 -1.83 -6.91 -2.62
C HIS A 83 -0.95 -7.66 -1.63
N LEU A 84 0.35 -7.37 -1.68
CA LEU A 84 1.33 -7.99 -0.79
C LEU A 84 2.07 -6.91 -0.01
N LEU A 85 1.88 -6.90 1.31
CA LEU A 85 2.68 -6.07 2.21
C LEU A 85 4.04 -6.74 2.42
N CYS A 86 5.10 -6.01 2.10
CA CYS A 86 6.45 -6.48 2.37
C CYS A 86 7.10 -5.60 3.44
N TYR A 87 7.70 -6.24 4.46
CA TYR A 87 8.40 -5.53 5.53
C TYR A 87 9.84 -6.01 5.66
N ALA A 88 10.73 -5.10 6.02
CA ALA A 88 12.12 -5.43 6.27
C ALA A 88 12.66 -4.65 7.48
N ARG A 89 13.65 -5.24 8.17
CA ARG A 89 14.25 -4.61 9.34
C ARG A 89 14.93 -3.28 9.01
N GLU A 90 15.70 -3.24 7.94
CA GLU A 90 16.45 -2.02 7.57
C GLU A 90 16.09 -1.51 6.18
N ARG A 91 16.25 -2.33 5.18
CA ARG A 91 16.08 -1.98 3.77
C ARG A 91 15.75 -3.21 2.95
N PHE A 92 15.15 -3.01 1.80
CA PHE A 92 14.90 -4.07 0.85
C PHE A 92 16.13 -4.36 -0.01
N GLY A 93 16.39 -5.65 -0.25
CA GLY A 93 17.39 -6.09 -1.20
C GLY A 93 17.04 -5.78 -2.66
N ALA A 94 17.99 -6.00 -3.55
CA ALA A 94 17.86 -5.60 -4.96
C ALA A 94 16.74 -6.32 -5.74
N ALA A 95 16.37 -7.54 -5.34
CA ALA A 95 15.35 -8.34 -6.03
C ALA A 95 13.99 -7.62 -6.03
N LEU A 96 13.48 -7.29 -4.84
CA LEU A 96 12.22 -6.55 -4.71
C LEU A 96 12.30 -5.17 -5.37
N GLY A 97 13.43 -4.47 -5.22
CA GLY A 97 13.64 -3.18 -5.87
C GLY A 97 13.59 -3.25 -7.41
N ARG A 98 14.04 -4.35 -8.04
CA ARG A 98 13.90 -4.55 -9.50
C ARG A 98 12.46 -4.83 -9.90
N LEU A 99 11.76 -5.67 -9.14
CA LEU A 99 10.36 -6.01 -9.39
C LEU A 99 9.50 -4.76 -9.37
N VAL A 100 9.50 -4.00 -8.28
CA VAL A 100 8.64 -2.81 -8.13
C VAL A 100 8.98 -1.71 -9.14
N ARG A 101 10.26 -1.50 -9.49
CA ARG A 101 10.61 -0.55 -10.55
C ARG A 101 10.07 -0.97 -11.93
N ARG A 102 10.01 -2.28 -12.22
CA ARG A 102 9.41 -2.80 -13.45
C ARG A 102 7.90 -2.53 -13.47
N THR A 103 7.21 -2.78 -12.34
CA THR A 103 5.77 -2.51 -12.17
C THR A 103 5.48 -1.03 -12.38
N VAL A 104 6.18 -0.15 -11.68
CA VAL A 104 6.01 1.32 -11.81
C VAL A 104 6.24 1.80 -13.25
N ARG A 105 7.26 1.27 -13.93
CA ARG A 105 7.51 1.64 -15.33
C ARG A 105 6.34 1.24 -16.23
N ARG A 106 5.84 0.02 -16.12
CA ARG A 106 4.70 -0.47 -16.91
C ARG A 106 3.42 0.32 -16.58
N GLN A 107 3.22 0.66 -15.30
CA GLN A 107 2.09 1.50 -14.88
C GLN A 107 2.17 2.90 -15.49
N LEU A 108 3.37 3.50 -15.55
CA LEU A 108 3.59 4.79 -16.20
C LEU A 108 3.34 4.72 -17.70
N GLU A 109 3.77 3.65 -18.37
CA GLU A 109 3.51 3.41 -19.80
C GLU A 109 2.00 3.33 -20.06
N ASN A 110 1.26 2.54 -19.27
CA ASN A 110 -0.21 2.45 -19.36
C ASN A 110 -0.89 3.81 -19.09
N THR A 111 -0.46 4.51 -18.05
CA THR A 111 -0.98 5.85 -17.71
C THR A 111 -0.83 6.84 -18.87
N ARG A 112 0.31 6.84 -19.56
CA ARG A 112 0.56 7.69 -20.72
C ARG A 112 -0.24 7.27 -21.94
N ALA A 113 -0.42 5.97 -22.16
CA ALA A 113 -1.25 5.46 -23.24
C ALA A 113 -2.72 5.87 -23.07
N VAL A 114 -3.24 5.78 -21.84
CA VAL A 114 -4.59 6.27 -21.48
C VAL A 114 -4.72 7.78 -21.75
N HIS A 115 -3.72 8.56 -21.33
CA HIS A 115 -3.73 10.01 -21.59
C HIS A 115 -3.77 10.33 -23.11
N ALA A 116 -2.96 9.64 -23.89
CA ALA A 116 -2.95 9.81 -25.35
C ALA A 116 -4.31 9.42 -25.98
N GLU A 117 -4.91 8.33 -25.50
CA GLU A 117 -6.22 7.87 -25.96
C GLU A 117 -7.34 8.88 -25.61
N LEU A 118 -7.35 9.43 -24.40
CA LEU A 118 -8.28 10.48 -24.03
C LEU A 118 -8.16 11.70 -24.97
N ARG A 119 -6.95 12.13 -25.24
CA ARG A 119 -6.73 13.23 -26.21
C ARG A 119 -7.21 12.86 -27.63
N ARG A 120 -6.97 11.65 -28.09
CA ARG A 120 -7.46 11.15 -29.38
C ARG A 120 -8.98 11.16 -29.48
N ARG A 121 -9.68 10.93 -28.35
CA ARG A 121 -11.14 11.02 -28.23
C ARG A 121 -11.67 12.47 -28.19
N GLY A 122 -10.79 13.46 -28.22
CA GLY A 122 -11.17 14.88 -28.27
C GLY A 122 -11.23 15.57 -26.92
N TYR A 123 -10.80 14.93 -25.82
CA TYR A 123 -10.67 15.63 -24.53
C TYR A 123 -9.49 16.61 -24.59
N ASP A 124 -9.77 17.89 -24.38
CA ASP A 124 -8.76 18.93 -24.29
C ASP A 124 -8.41 19.22 -22.82
N PHE A 125 -7.13 19.20 -22.51
CA PHE A 125 -6.60 19.46 -21.19
C PHE A 125 -5.81 20.77 -21.17
N ALA A 126 -6.44 21.87 -21.62
CA ALA A 126 -5.88 23.21 -21.49
C ALA A 126 -5.54 23.49 -20.00
N GLY A 127 -4.37 24.08 -19.72
CA GLY A 127 -3.95 24.29 -18.32
C GLY A 127 -3.45 23.03 -17.58
N GLN A 128 -3.19 21.93 -18.28
CA GLN A 128 -2.62 20.70 -17.66
C GLN A 128 -1.37 20.99 -16.83
N ALA A 129 -0.53 21.95 -17.24
CA ALA A 129 0.68 22.32 -16.52
C ALA A 129 0.35 22.83 -15.10
N GLU A 130 -0.73 23.61 -14.94
CA GLU A 130 -1.19 24.11 -13.64
C GLU A 130 -1.84 23.02 -12.80
N ALA A 131 -2.73 22.24 -13.40
CA ALA A 131 -3.42 21.12 -12.72
C ALA A 131 -2.43 20.07 -12.18
N LEU A 132 -1.30 19.87 -12.86
CA LEU A 132 -0.24 18.93 -12.51
C LEU A 132 1.08 19.62 -12.13
N ALA A 133 1.05 20.84 -11.59
CA ALA A 133 2.25 21.63 -11.28
C ALA A 133 3.26 20.88 -10.40
N GLY A 134 2.78 20.11 -9.39
CA GLY A 134 3.62 19.25 -8.54
C GLY A 134 4.36 18.13 -9.28
N GLN A 135 4.02 17.88 -10.53
CA GLN A 135 4.61 16.86 -11.42
C GLN A 135 5.18 17.47 -12.71
N ARG A 136 5.46 18.79 -12.70
CA ARG A 136 5.95 19.53 -13.88
C ARG A 136 5.01 19.41 -15.09
N GLY A 137 3.72 19.41 -14.87
CA GLY A 137 2.70 19.28 -15.92
C GLY A 137 2.60 17.91 -16.58
N GLN A 138 3.26 16.88 -16.05
CA GLN A 138 3.29 15.54 -16.67
C GLN A 138 2.34 14.58 -15.96
N VAL A 139 1.61 13.79 -16.73
CA VAL A 139 0.84 12.66 -16.23
C VAL A 139 1.80 11.52 -15.83
N ARG A 140 1.74 11.10 -14.58
CA ARG A 140 2.63 10.08 -14.00
C ARG A 140 1.90 8.94 -13.29
N ARG A 141 0.67 9.19 -12.84
CA ARG A 141 -0.14 8.23 -12.10
C ARG A 141 -1.52 8.13 -12.77
N PRO A 142 -2.20 6.99 -12.65
CA PRO A 142 -3.56 6.85 -13.19
C PRO A 142 -4.51 7.97 -12.73
N ILE A 143 -4.46 8.29 -11.46
CA ILE A 143 -5.27 9.35 -10.84
C ILE A 143 -5.04 10.74 -11.46
N ASP A 144 -3.89 10.98 -12.08
CA ASP A 144 -3.63 12.26 -12.74
C ASP A 144 -4.55 12.46 -13.96
N ASN A 145 -4.86 11.38 -14.71
CA ASN A 145 -5.84 11.42 -15.80
C ASN A 145 -7.27 11.65 -15.28
N ALA A 146 -7.65 10.98 -14.19
CA ALA A 146 -8.96 11.20 -13.57
C ALA A 146 -9.11 12.64 -13.09
N ARG A 147 -8.09 13.18 -12.41
CA ARG A 147 -8.08 14.57 -11.98
C ARG A 147 -8.20 15.57 -13.13
N LEU A 148 -7.53 15.32 -14.27
CA LEU A 148 -7.67 16.17 -15.45
C LEU A 148 -9.11 16.17 -15.97
N LEU A 149 -9.76 14.99 -16.00
CA LEU A 149 -11.17 14.89 -16.41
C LEU A 149 -12.11 15.67 -15.48
N GLU A 150 -11.88 15.62 -14.17
CA GLU A 150 -12.67 16.37 -13.17
C GLU A 150 -12.43 17.88 -13.28
N VAL A 151 -11.17 18.31 -13.28
CA VAL A 151 -10.82 19.74 -13.34
C VAL A 151 -11.37 20.44 -14.61
N HIS A 152 -11.44 19.69 -15.72
CA HIS A 152 -11.99 20.22 -16.98
C HIS A 152 -13.50 19.95 -17.13
N SER A 153 -14.17 19.50 -16.06
CA SER A 153 -15.61 19.23 -16.05
C SER A 153 -16.08 18.20 -17.08
N TYR A 154 -15.19 17.31 -17.51
CA TYR A 154 -15.55 16.15 -18.34
C TYR A 154 -16.15 15.00 -17.51
N ALA A 155 -15.83 14.96 -16.21
CA ALA A 155 -16.41 14.05 -15.26
C ALA A 155 -16.96 14.83 -14.06
N PRO A 156 -18.16 14.51 -13.56
CA PRO A 156 -18.76 15.20 -12.42
C PRO A 156 -18.09 14.83 -11.08
N ASP A 157 -17.44 13.67 -11.01
CA ASP A 157 -16.84 13.12 -9.81
C ASP A 157 -15.72 12.10 -10.15
N ALA A 158 -15.00 11.68 -9.12
CA ALA A 158 -13.90 10.73 -9.24
C ALA A 158 -14.35 9.35 -9.75
N ALA A 159 -15.55 8.87 -9.41
CA ALA A 159 -16.05 7.58 -9.84
C ALA A 159 -16.28 7.57 -11.36
N ARG A 160 -16.89 8.63 -11.90
CA ARG A 160 -17.08 8.79 -13.34
C ARG A 160 -15.75 8.98 -14.05
N ALA A 161 -14.83 9.75 -13.49
CA ALA A 161 -13.48 9.93 -14.04
C ALA A 161 -12.75 8.59 -14.13
N MET A 162 -12.80 7.75 -13.09
CA MET A 162 -12.22 6.40 -13.11
C MET A 162 -12.84 5.52 -14.18
N ALA A 163 -14.17 5.51 -14.31
CA ALA A 163 -14.84 4.75 -15.37
C ALA A 163 -14.38 5.17 -16.78
N MET A 164 -14.16 6.48 -17.00
CA MET A 164 -13.68 7.01 -18.28
C MET A 164 -12.22 6.59 -18.57
N ILE A 165 -11.34 6.58 -17.58
CA ILE A 165 -9.97 6.12 -17.81
C ILE A 165 -9.88 4.60 -18.02
N VAL A 166 -10.74 3.81 -17.35
CA VAL A 166 -10.87 2.36 -17.60
C VAL A 166 -11.34 2.11 -19.04
N ASP A 167 -12.36 2.84 -19.50
CA ASP A 167 -12.84 2.77 -20.88
C ASP A 167 -11.76 3.22 -21.90
N ALA A 168 -10.90 4.15 -21.52
CA ALA A 168 -9.75 4.58 -22.31
C ALA A 168 -8.54 3.60 -22.27
N GLY A 169 -8.69 2.44 -21.63
CA GLY A 169 -7.68 1.38 -21.61
C GLY A 169 -6.80 1.33 -20.36
N TYR A 170 -7.18 2.05 -19.29
CA TYR A 170 -6.51 1.84 -18.00
C TYR A 170 -6.69 0.40 -17.53
N ARG A 171 -5.60 -0.20 -17.07
CA ARG A 171 -5.59 -1.47 -16.34
C ARG A 171 -4.57 -1.36 -15.22
N MET A 172 -4.92 -1.86 -14.05
CA MET A 172 -3.96 -1.99 -12.97
C MET A 172 -2.83 -2.91 -13.42
N VAL A 173 -1.60 -2.48 -13.24
CA VAL A 173 -0.42 -3.29 -13.56
C VAL A 173 -0.02 -4.08 -12.32
N THR A 174 -0.20 -5.38 -12.41
CA THR A 174 0.13 -6.31 -11.33
C THR A 174 1.22 -7.29 -11.76
N VAL A 175 1.79 -8.00 -10.78
CA VAL A 175 2.70 -9.14 -10.98
C VAL A 175 2.08 -10.40 -10.35
N PRO A 176 2.42 -11.61 -10.79
CA PRO A 176 1.97 -12.81 -10.09
C PRO A 176 2.35 -12.78 -8.61
N LEU A 177 1.43 -13.11 -7.71
CA LEU A 177 1.66 -13.06 -6.26
C LEU A 177 2.86 -13.92 -5.85
N ALA A 178 3.01 -15.12 -6.43
CA ALA A 178 4.16 -15.99 -6.18
C ALA A 178 5.50 -15.33 -6.58
N GLU A 179 5.54 -14.56 -7.68
CA GLU A 179 6.73 -13.80 -8.08
C GLU A 179 7.05 -12.70 -7.07
N ALA A 180 6.02 -12.01 -6.55
CA ALA A 180 6.18 -10.96 -5.54
C ALA A 180 6.72 -11.55 -4.22
N VAL A 181 6.17 -12.67 -3.74
CA VAL A 181 6.63 -13.39 -2.54
C VAL A 181 8.09 -13.82 -2.70
N ALA A 182 8.44 -14.47 -3.81
CA ALA A 182 9.81 -14.87 -4.09
C ALA A 182 10.78 -13.68 -4.11
N ALA A 183 10.39 -12.56 -4.73
CA ALA A 183 11.21 -11.36 -4.78
C ALA A 183 11.37 -10.70 -3.40
N ALA A 184 10.34 -10.74 -2.54
CA ALA A 184 10.40 -10.27 -1.16
C ALA A 184 11.41 -11.11 -0.35
N HIS A 185 11.32 -12.43 -0.39
CA HIS A 185 12.23 -13.33 0.30
C HIS A 185 13.69 -13.19 -0.18
N MET A 186 13.90 -13.13 -1.50
CA MET A 186 15.24 -12.84 -2.06
C MET A 186 15.77 -11.46 -1.68
N ALA A 187 14.92 -10.56 -1.27
CA ALA A 187 15.28 -9.24 -0.79
C ALA A 187 15.46 -9.16 0.74
N GLY A 188 15.30 -10.28 1.45
CA GLY A 188 15.37 -10.37 2.91
C GLY A 188 14.18 -9.70 3.60
N ALA A 189 13.03 -9.63 2.92
CA ALA A 189 11.79 -9.07 3.45
C ALA A 189 10.79 -10.17 3.81
N LEU A 190 9.88 -9.85 4.72
CA LEU A 190 8.69 -10.62 5.04
C LEU A 190 7.58 -10.29 4.04
N ALA A 191 6.78 -11.27 3.67
CA ALA A 191 5.70 -11.17 2.68
C ALA A 191 4.35 -11.52 3.32
N LEU A 192 3.49 -10.53 3.50
CA LEU A 192 2.18 -10.68 4.13
C LEU A 192 1.06 -10.35 3.14
N LEU A 193 0.01 -11.17 3.09
CA LEU A 193 -1.19 -10.86 2.31
C LEU A 193 -1.89 -9.64 2.89
N ALA A 194 -2.08 -8.60 2.07
CA ALA A 194 -2.76 -7.37 2.47
C ALA A 194 -4.29 -7.55 2.48
N HIS A 195 -4.96 -6.96 3.44
CA HIS A 195 -6.42 -6.79 3.57
C HIS A 195 -7.28 -7.83 2.80
N PRO A 196 -7.15 -9.16 3.02
CA PRO A 196 -7.82 -10.17 2.21
C PRO A 196 -9.35 -10.02 2.20
N GLY A 197 -9.95 -9.54 3.28
CA GLY A 197 -11.40 -9.31 3.37
C GLY A 197 -11.90 -8.05 2.66
N ARG A 198 -11.02 -7.26 2.05
CA ARG A 198 -11.41 -6.08 1.27
C ARG A 198 -11.94 -6.51 -0.09
N GLY A 199 -13.12 -6.05 -0.46
CA GLY A 199 -13.70 -6.23 -1.78
C GLY A 199 -14.21 -4.91 -2.35
N GLY A 200 -14.47 -4.90 -3.66
CA GLY A 200 -15.03 -3.75 -4.38
C GLY A 200 -14.02 -3.04 -5.29
N GLY A 201 -14.52 -2.39 -6.33
CA GLY A 201 -13.68 -1.85 -7.40
C GLY A 201 -12.97 -2.96 -8.19
N GLU A 202 -11.66 -2.88 -8.28
CA GLU A 202 -10.80 -3.90 -8.91
C GLU A 202 -10.26 -4.93 -7.90
N LEU A 203 -10.67 -4.85 -6.62
CA LEU A 203 -10.17 -5.73 -5.56
C LEU A 203 -11.09 -6.93 -5.37
N HIS A 204 -10.49 -8.11 -5.38
CA HIS A 204 -11.15 -9.35 -5.02
C HIS A 204 -11.13 -9.54 -3.50
N ARG A 205 -12.27 -9.91 -2.92
CA ARG A 205 -12.36 -10.33 -1.53
C ARG A 205 -12.00 -11.80 -1.43
N TYR A 206 -10.94 -12.11 -0.72
CA TYR A 206 -10.46 -13.46 -0.49
C TYR A 206 -11.06 -14.04 0.79
N GLU A 207 -11.91 -15.04 0.65
CA GLU A 207 -12.40 -15.80 1.80
C GLU A 207 -11.28 -16.67 2.41
N ALA A 208 -11.46 -17.10 3.65
CA ALA A 208 -10.44 -17.87 4.38
C ALA A 208 -9.94 -19.13 3.62
N GLU A 209 -10.82 -19.79 2.86
CA GLU A 209 -10.46 -20.97 2.06
C GLU A 209 -9.57 -20.61 0.87
N GLU A 210 -9.77 -19.45 0.25
CA GLU A 210 -8.90 -18.96 -0.82
C GLU A 210 -7.52 -18.58 -0.28
N VAL A 211 -7.48 -17.96 0.91
CA VAL A 211 -6.21 -17.67 1.60
C VAL A 211 -5.48 -18.98 1.95
N ARG A 212 -6.20 -20.01 2.37
CA ARG A 212 -5.64 -21.35 2.61
C ARG A 212 -5.04 -21.96 1.33
N ALA A 213 -5.72 -21.78 0.20
CA ALA A 213 -5.18 -22.21 -1.10
C ALA A 213 -3.91 -21.45 -1.49
N MET A 214 -3.84 -20.13 -1.24
CA MET A 214 -2.61 -19.35 -1.44
C MET A 214 -1.45 -19.89 -0.60
N LEU A 215 -1.70 -20.20 0.68
CA LEU A 215 -0.69 -20.73 1.60
C LEU A 215 -0.16 -22.11 1.15
N ALA A 216 -0.98 -22.90 0.46
CA ALA A 216 -0.54 -24.16 -0.13
C ALA A 216 0.33 -23.97 -1.39
N GLU A 217 0.17 -22.85 -2.11
CA GLU A 217 0.90 -22.56 -3.34
C GLU A 217 2.20 -21.79 -3.11
N MET A 218 2.26 -20.95 -2.06
CA MET A 218 3.40 -20.08 -1.82
C MET A 218 3.64 -19.79 -0.33
N PRO A 219 4.90 -19.59 0.07
CA PRO A 219 5.27 -19.40 1.48
C PRO A 219 5.02 -17.94 1.92
N LEU A 220 3.75 -17.56 2.14
CA LEU A 220 3.44 -16.29 2.79
C LEU A 220 3.92 -16.32 4.25
N ASP A 221 4.54 -15.23 4.72
CA ASP A 221 4.98 -15.09 6.11
C ASP A 221 3.85 -14.66 7.06
N GLY A 222 2.78 -14.07 6.51
CA GLY A 222 1.70 -13.56 7.35
C GLY A 222 0.49 -13.03 6.59
N ILE A 223 -0.44 -12.47 7.36
CA ILE A 223 -1.72 -11.91 6.87
C ILE A 223 -1.99 -10.59 7.61
N GLU A 224 -2.49 -9.59 6.90
CA GLU A 224 -3.09 -8.42 7.52
C GLU A 224 -4.47 -8.80 8.07
N THR A 225 -4.54 -9.05 9.38
CA THR A 225 -5.75 -9.54 10.02
C THR A 225 -6.66 -8.41 10.49
N ARG A 226 -6.09 -7.27 10.87
CA ARG A 226 -6.83 -6.09 11.35
C ARG A 226 -6.78 -4.98 10.30
N TYR A 227 -7.95 -4.74 9.72
CA TYR A 227 -8.15 -3.78 8.65
C TYR A 227 -9.57 -3.16 8.76
N PRO A 228 -9.78 -1.86 8.45
CA PRO A 228 -11.06 -1.19 8.74
C PRO A 228 -12.29 -1.82 8.09
N ALA A 229 -12.16 -2.41 6.91
CA ALA A 229 -13.27 -3.05 6.21
C ALA A 229 -13.43 -4.55 6.55
N HIS A 230 -12.58 -5.12 7.40
CA HIS A 230 -12.81 -6.46 7.92
C HIS A 230 -13.91 -6.43 8.98
N SER A 231 -14.89 -7.30 8.84
CA SER A 231 -15.83 -7.59 9.92
C SER A 231 -15.13 -8.32 11.07
N GLU A 232 -15.75 -8.39 12.22
CA GLU A 232 -15.26 -9.22 13.34
C GLU A 232 -15.07 -10.69 12.93
N ARG A 233 -15.97 -11.20 12.07
CA ARG A 233 -15.88 -12.55 11.53
C ARG A 233 -14.64 -12.72 10.64
N ASP A 234 -14.34 -11.74 9.80
CA ASP A 234 -13.15 -11.77 8.93
C ASP A 234 -11.87 -11.76 9.77
N THR A 235 -11.79 -10.82 10.72
CA THR A 235 -10.65 -10.73 11.63
C THR A 235 -10.44 -12.04 12.36
N ALA A 236 -11.51 -12.63 12.93
CA ALA A 236 -11.42 -13.91 13.64
C ALA A 236 -10.99 -15.06 12.72
N ALA A 237 -11.48 -15.11 11.48
CA ALA A 237 -11.12 -16.15 10.51
C ALA A 237 -9.63 -16.04 10.09
N TYR A 238 -9.14 -14.84 9.78
CA TYR A 238 -7.72 -14.65 9.41
C TYR A 238 -6.77 -14.84 10.61
N GLU A 239 -7.17 -14.44 11.81
CA GLU A 239 -6.41 -14.73 13.03
C GLU A 239 -6.38 -16.25 13.34
N ALA A 240 -7.46 -16.98 13.04
CA ALA A 240 -7.48 -18.43 13.17
C ALA A 240 -6.52 -19.10 12.16
N LEU A 241 -6.53 -18.66 10.91
CA LEU A 241 -5.56 -19.10 9.89
C LEU A 241 -4.12 -18.80 10.30
N ALA A 242 -3.87 -17.58 10.79
CA ALA A 242 -2.54 -17.19 11.24
C ALA A 242 -2.04 -18.12 12.37
N ARG A 243 -2.90 -18.47 13.34
CA ARG A 243 -2.54 -19.44 14.39
C ARG A 243 -2.33 -20.85 13.85
N GLU A 244 -3.20 -21.32 12.95
CA GLU A 244 -3.12 -22.67 12.35
C GLU A 244 -1.82 -22.89 11.59
N TYR A 245 -1.38 -21.87 10.84
CA TYR A 245 -0.20 -21.98 9.97
C TYR A 245 1.07 -21.33 10.58
N GLY A 246 1.00 -20.80 11.81
CA GLY A 246 2.14 -20.14 12.45
C GLY A 246 2.56 -18.83 11.76
N LEU A 247 1.62 -18.10 11.19
CA LEU A 247 1.86 -16.89 10.41
C LEU A 247 1.96 -15.64 11.29
N LEU A 248 2.64 -14.64 10.79
CA LEU A 248 2.65 -13.29 11.36
C LEU A 248 1.31 -12.59 11.09
N THR A 249 0.92 -11.70 12.00
CA THR A 249 -0.24 -10.82 11.83
C THR A 249 0.20 -9.37 11.67
N SER A 250 -0.48 -8.62 10.84
CA SER A 250 -0.34 -7.15 10.77
C SER A 250 -1.67 -6.45 10.99
N ALA A 251 -1.57 -5.15 11.26
CA ALA A 251 -2.69 -4.24 11.45
C ALA A 251 -2.42 -2.93 10.73
N GLY A 252 -3.33 -2.48 9.90
CA GLY A 252 -3.18 -1.26 9.14
C GLY A 252 -4.50 -0.63 8.75
N SER A 253 -4.48 0.70 8.62
CA SER A 253 -5.67 1.48 8.23
C SER A 253 -5.83 1.60 6.72
N ASP A 254 -4.76 1.38 5.96
CA ASP A 254 -4.72 1.68 4.53
C ASP A 254 -5.12 3.14 4.22
N SER A 255 -4.68 4.05 5.10
CA SER A 255 -5.03 5.46 4.99
C SER A 255 -4.38 6.10 3.76
N HIS A 256 -5.22 6.57 2.84
CA HIS A 256 -4.78 7.25 1.62
C HIS A 256 -4.83 8.77 1.71
N GLY A 257 -5.46 9.35 2.74
CA GLY A 257 -5.55 10.81 2.83
C GLY A 257 -6.48 11.32 3.92
N PRO A 258 -6.42 12.62 4.22
CA PRO A 258 -7.22 13.24 5.28
C PRO A 258 -8.72 13.30 4.98
N GLY A 259 -9.10 13.14 3.71
CA GLY A 259 -10.52 13.14 3.28
C GLY A 259 -11.19 11.75 3.28
N GLY A 260 -10.48 10.69 3.70
CA GLY A 260 -10.99 9.33 3.73
C GLY A 260 -10.67 8.64 5.06
N GLN A 261 -10.32 7.34 4.99
CA GLN A 261 -9.88 6.60 6.16
C GLN A 261 -8.63 7.24 6.74
N LEU A 262 -8.69 7.65 8.01
CA LEU A 262 -7.54 8.17 8.74
C LEU A 262 -6.70 7.02 9.32
N PRO A 263 -5.41 7.27 9.67
CA PRO A 263 -4.61 6.32 10.43
C PRO A 263 -5.32 5.85 11.70
N ILE A 264 -5.26 4.54 11.98
CA ILE A 264 -5.89 3.89 13.13
C ILE A 264 -4.82 3.45 14.11
N ALA A 265 -5.01 3.81 15.38
CA ALA A 265 -4.15 3.39 16.47
C ALA A 265 -4.46 1.93 16.87
N TYR A 266 -3.79 0.98 16.24
CA TYR A 266 -3.85 -0.41 16.66
C TYR A 266 -2.85 -0.64 17.81
N PRO A 267 -3.17 -1.49 18.80
CA PRO A 267 -2.23 -1.80 19.87
C PRO A 267 -1.08 -2.67 19.34
N ALA A 268 0.15 -2.39 19.75
CA ALA A 268 1.36 -3.06 19.26
C ALA A 268 1.32 -4.58 19.45
N HIS A 269 0.67 -5.08 20.53
CA HIS A 269 0.56 -6.53 20.77
C HIS A 269 -0.19 -7.27 19.66
N ALA A 270 -1.06 -6.59 18.88
CA ALA A 270 -1.78 -7.20 17.76
C ALA A 270 -0.84 -7.65 16.61
N CYS A 271 0.36 -7.07 16.53
CA CYS A 271 1.38 -7.41 15.53
C CYS A 271 2.78 -7.60 16.14
N GLY A 272 2.85 -7.98 17.42
CA GLY A 272 4.10 -8.08 18.18
C GLY A 272 5.14 -8.99 17.54
N ALA A 273 4.75 -10.15 17.00
CA ALA A 273 5.67 -11.06 16.32
C ALA A 273 6.26 -10.44 15.03
N LEU A 274 5.46 -9.72 14.23
CA LEU A 274 5.92 -8.99 13.06
C LEU A 274 6.88 -7.86 13.47
N LEU A 275 6.52 -7.07 14.47
CA LEU A 275 7.35 -6.00 14.99
C LEU A 275 8.71 -6.52 15.46
N ALA A 276 8.75 -7.62 16.21
CA ALA A 276 9.99 -8.26 16.66
C ALA A 276 10.88 -8.70 15.48
N ARG A 277 10.30 -9.33 14.45
CA ARG A 277 11.02 -9.69 13.22
C ARG A 277 11.58 -8.46 12.48
N CYS A 278 10.93 -7.31 12.62
CA CYS A 278 11.39 -6.03 12.06
C CYS A 278 12.34 -5.23 13.00
N GLY A 279 12.69 -5.78 14.17
CA GLY A 279 13.63 -5.16 15.11
C GLY A 279 13.00 -4.18 16.10
N VAL A 280 11.70 -4.31 16.37
CA VAL A 280 10.95 -3.57 17.39
C VAL A 280 10.41 -4.55 18.41
N GLY A 281 10.94 -4.49 19.64
CA GLY A 281 10.45 -5.29 20.77
C GLY A 281 9.16 -4.70 21.35
N VAL A 282 8.23 -5.58 21.72
CA VAL A 282 7.01 -5.22 22.44
C VAL A 282 7.16 -5.80 23.86
N ALA A 283 7.22 -4.92 24.88
CA ALA A 283 7.52 -5.29 26.26
C ALA A 283 6.29 -5.82 27.01
#